data_d35be151be4e1ba70c23379820dfb4e0
#
_entry.id   d35be151be4e1ba70c23379820dfb4e0
#
_cell.length_a   1.000
_cell.length_b   1.000
_cell.length_c   1.000
_cell.angle_alpha   90.00
_cell.angle_beta   90.00
_cell.angle_gamma   90.00
#
_symmetry.space_group_name_H-M   'P 1'
#
loop_
_entity.id
_entity.type
_entity.pdbx_description
1 polymer ?
#
loop_
_entity_poly.entity_id
_entity_poly.type
_entity_poly.pdbx_seq_one_letter_code
_entity_poly.pdbx_strand_id
1 'polypeptide(L)'
;MYNYEIIPSLQRTLNKLSKKDKKTYEVVINKIKEILENPQHYKPLKYDLAGEKRVHIMKSFVLKFEIDEQNKVVTFIFFGHHDEAYKR
;
A
#
# COMPACT_ATOMS: atom_id res chain seq x y z
N MET A 1 5.72 0.47 16.50
CA MET A 1 5.00 0.69 15.23
C MET A 1 5.77 1.65 14.35
N TYR A 2 5.80 1.39 13.05
CA TYR A 2 6.46 2.30 12.11
C TYR A 2 5.63 3.55 11.91
N ASN A 3 6.31 4.64 11.59
CA ASN A 3 5.63 5.83 11.08
C ASN A 3 5.25 5.58 9.60
N TYR A 4 4.40 6.43 9.05
CA TYR A 4 4.00 6.22 7.68
C TYR A 4 3.83 7.53 6.92
N GLU A 5 3.91 7.40 5.60
CA GLU A 5 3.61 8.46 4.66
C GLU A 5 2.79 7.90 3.52
N ILE A 6 1.93 8.73 2.95
CA ILE A 6 1.13 8.37 1.78
C ILE A 6 1.43 9.43 0.74
N ILE A 7 1.90 9.01 -0.45
CA ILE A 7 2.22 10.00 -1.48
C ILE A 7 0.96 10.70 -1.96
N PRO A 8 1.07 11.95 -2.43
CA PRO A 8 -0.13 12.75 -2.76
C PRO A 8 -1.08 12.09 -3.76
N SER A 9 -0.56 11.42 -4.78
CA SER A 9 -1.44 10.77 -5.76
C SER A 9 -2.27 9.66 -5.12
N LEU A 10 -1.67 8.90 -4.22
CA LEU A 10 -2.40 7.85 -3.51
C LEU A 10 -3.39 8.45 -2.53
N GLN A 11 -3.02 9.54 -1.86
CA GLN A 11 -3.96 10.20 -0.95
C GLN A 11 -5.22 10.64 -1.69
N ARG A 12 -5.07 11.17 -2.91
CA ARG A 12 -6.21 11.55 -3.73
C ARG A 12 -7.08 10.35 -4.08
N THR A 13 -6.44 9.24 -4.44
CA THR A 13 -7.14 8.00 -4.73
C THR A 13 -7.95 7.52 -3.53
N LEU A 14 -7.34 7.55 -2.35
CA LEU A 14 -8.02 7.12 -1.14
C LEU A 14 -9.17 8.06 -0.76
N ASN A 15 -8.98 9.35 -0.97
CA ASN A 15 -10.05 10.32 -0.70
C ASN A 15 -11.28 10.05 -1.58
N LYS A 16 -11.06 9.75 -2.85
CA LYS A 16 -12.17 9.39 -3.74
C LYS A 16 -12.82 8.08 -3.33
N LEU A 17 -11.99 7.11 -2.97
CA LEU A 17 -12.49 5.81 -2.57
C LEU A 17 -13.37 5.92 -1.33
N SER A 18 -12.99 6.76 -0.38
CA SER A 18 -13.75 6.93 0.86
C SER A 18 -15.18 7.40 0.60
N LYS A 19 -15.40 8.07 -0.54
CA LYS A 19 -16.71 8.57 -0.90
C LYS A 19 -17.49 7.60 -1.80
N LYS A 20 -16.78 6.89 -2.68
CA LYS A 20 -17.43 6.02 -3.65
C LYS A 20 -17.66 4.62 -3.16
N ASP A 21 -16.73 4.09 -2.38
CA ASP A 21 -16.80 2.71 -1.93
C ASP A 21 -16.20 2.62 -0.54
N LYS A 22 -17.00 2.99 0.42
CA LYS A 22 -16.57 3.06 1.81
C LYS A 22 -16.08 1.72 2.34
N LYS A 23 -16.71 0.63 1.91
CA LYS A 23 -16.33 -0.70 2.36
C LYS A 23 -14.91 -1.06 1.92
N THR A 24 -14.61 -0.83 0.65
CA THR A 24 -13.26 -1.07 0.15
C THR A 24 -12.25 -0.15 0.83
N TYR A 25 -12.64 1.10 1.03
CA TYR A 25 -11.78 2.05 1.73
C TYR A 25 -11.41 1.53 3.12
N GLU A 26 -12.38 1.01 3.86
CA GLU A 26 -12.11 0.49 5.20
C GLU A 26 -11.19 -0.72 5.17
N VAL A 27 -11.34 -1.58 4.16
CA VAL A 27 -10.44 -2.72 4.01
C VAL A 27 -9.01 -2.24 3.77
N VAL A 28 -8.84 -1.22 2.94
CA VAL A 28 -7.51 -0.66 2.66
C VAL A 28 -6.91 -0.06 3.93
N ILE A 29 -7.67 0.71 4.67
CA ILE A 29 -7.17 1.35 5.89
C ILE A 29 -6.77 0.30 6.93
N ASN A 30 -7.57 -0.74 7.08
CA ASN A 30 -7.23 -1.81 8.01
C ASN A 30 -5.96 -2.54 7.59
N LYS A 31 -5.76 -2.73 6.29
CA LYS A 31 -4.53 -3.34 5.80
C LYS A 31 -3.32 -2.44 6.05
N ILE A 32 -3.48 -1.15 5.87
CA ILE A 32 -2.41 -0.20 6.18
C ILE A 32 -1.99 -0.33 7.65
N LYS A 33 -2.96 -0.40 8.56
CA LYS A 33 -2.67 -0.55 9.99
C LYS A 33 -1.92 -1.86 10.27
N GLU A 34 -2.35 -2.94 9.64
CA GLU A 34 -1.68 -4.23 9.76
C GLU A 34 -0.22 -4.16 9.31
N ILE A 35 0.00 -3.52 8.15
CA ILE A 35 1.34 -3.37 7.60
C ILE A 35 2.24 -2.60 8.55
N LEU A 36 1.72 -1.54 9.15
CA LEU A 36 2.51 -0.70 10.05
C LEU A 36 2.94 -1.44 11.31
N GLU A 37 2.19 -2.45 11.72
CA GLU A 37 2.58 -3.24 12.88
C GLU A 37 3.72 -4.19 12.58
N ASN A 38 3.76 -4.73 11.35
CA ASN A 38 4.82 -5.65 10.98
C ASN A 38 5.08 -5.61 9.47
N PRO A 39 5.71 -4.52 8.99
CA PRO A 39 5.93 -4.39 7.55
C PRO A 39 6.86 -5.44 6.97
N GLN A 40 7.70 -6.06 7.78
CA GLN A 40 8.62 -7.09 7.30
C GLN A 40 7.95 -8.42 7.01
N HIS A 41 6.70 -8.58 7.44
CA HIS A 41 5.93 -9.78 7.16
C HIS A 41 5.71 -9.98 5.65
N TYR A 42 5.72 -8.92 4.86
CA TYR A 42 5.37 -8.96 3.44
C TYR A 42 6.61 -9.11 2.57
N LYS A 43 6.49 -9.93 1.52
CA LYS A 43 7.62 -10.21 0.64
C LYS A 43 7.85 -9.06 -0.32
N PRO A 44 9.11 -8.78 -0.69
CA PRO A 44 9.38 -7.77 -1.70
C PRO A 44 8.93 -8.26 -3.07
N LEU A 45 8.77 -7.32 -4.02
CA LEU A 45 8.49 -7.66 -5.39
C LEU A 45 9.69 -8.39 -5.98
N LYS A 46 9.40 -9.44 -6.74
CA LYS A 46 10.43 -10.23 -7.37
C LYS A 46 11.09 -9.41 -8.50
N TYR A 47 12.40 -9.48 -8.59
CA TYR A 47 13.21 -8.77 -9.59
C TYR A 47 13.17 -7.26 -9.47
N ASP A 48 12.62 -6.74 -8.40
CA ASP A 48 12.36 -5.36 -8.34
C ASP A 48 13.18 -4.62 -7.39
N LEU A 49 12.86 -3.42 -7.29
CA LEU A 49 13.49 -2.42 -6.50
C LEU A 49 13.55 -2.87 -5.07
N ALA A 50 14.73 -2.83 -4.52
CA ALA A 50 14.93 -3.18 -3.13
C ALA A 50 14.03 -2.32 -2.26
N GLY A 51 13.31 -2.97 -1.36
CA GLY A 51 12.46 -2.28 -0.42
C GLY A 51 11.03 -2.09 -0.85
N GLU A 52 10.71 -2.28 -2.12
CA GLU A 52 9.32 -2.17 -2.55
C GLU A 52 8.59 -3.49 -2.29
N LYS A 53 7.40 -3.38 -1.70
CA LYS A 53 6.57 -4.53 -1.38
C LYS A 53 5.16 -4.29 -1.85
N ARG A 54 4.41 -5.38 -1.96
CA ARG A 54 3.01 -5.29 -2.36
C ARG A 54 2.17 -6.26 -1.55
N VAL A 55 0.90 -5.95 -1.45
CA VAL A 55 -0.07 -6.84 -0.82
C VAL A 55 -1.36 -6.76 -1.62
N HIS A 56 -1.99 -7.92 -1.81
CA HIS A 56 -3.28 -7.98 -2.47
C HIS A 56 -4.38 -7.57 -1.50
N ILE A 57 -5.33 -6.81 -2.01
CA ILE A 57 -6.51 -6.40 -1.24
C ILE A 57 -7.74 -6.88 -2.00
N MET A 58 -8.59 -7.64 -1.32
CA MET A 58 -9.69 -8.33 -1.94
C MET A 58 -9.11 -9.21 -3.04
N LYS A 59 -9.67 -9.32 -4.20
CA LYS A 59 -9.08 -10.18 -5.23
C LYS A 59 -8.43 -9.41 -6.36
N SER A 60 -8.88 -8.19 -6.54
CA SER A 60 -8.54 -7.45 -7.75
C SER A 60 -7.62 -6.27 -7.54
N PHE A 61 -7.31 -5.95 -6.29
CA PHE A 61 -6.54 -4.74 -5.99
C PHE A 61 -5.20 -5.05 -5.37
N VAL A 62 -4.26 -4.13 -5.54
CA VAL A 62 -2.91 -4.24 -4.98
C VAL A 62 -2.56 -2.93 -4.31
N LEU A 63 -1.99 -3.03 -3.12
CA LEU A 63 -1.42 -1.91 -2.39
C LEU A 63 0.09 -2.09 -2.38
N LYS A 64 0.82 -1.07 -2.85
CA LYS A 64 2.29 -1.10 -2.85
C LYS A 64 2.84 -0.14 -1.82
N PHE A 65 3.95 -0.52 -1.23
CA PHE A 65 4.60 0.33 -0.24
C PHE A 65 6.10 0.06 -0.22
N GLU A 66 6.84 1.00 0.35
CA GLU A 66 8.28 0.90 0.56
C GLU A 66 8.57 1.06 2.03
N ILE A 67 9.65 0.42 2.49
CA ILE A 67 10.05 0.50 3.88
C ILE A 67 11.42 1.15 3.97
N ASP A 68 11.51 2.19 4.80
CA ASP A 68 12.78 2.78 5.17
C ASP A 68 13.10 2.28 6.57
N GLU A 69 13.95 1.26 6.65
CA GLU A 69 14.30 0.65 7.92
C GLU A 69 15.10 1.56 8.82
N GLN A 70 15.91 2.41 8.22
CA GLN A 70 16.75 3.31 8.97
C GLN A 70 15.93 4.32 9.76
N ASN A 71 14.91 4.87 9.14
CA ASN A 71 14.05 5.88 9.75
C ASN A 71 12.73 5.31 10.27
N LYS A 72 12.51 4.01 10.07
CA LYS A 72 11.28 3.33 10.49
C LYS A 72 10.04 3.98 9.91
N VAL A 73 10.05 4.21 8.60
CA VAL A 73 8.94 4.82 7.88
C VAL A 73 8.49 3.89 6.76
N VAL A 74 7.18 3.70 6.65
CA VAL A 74 6.56 2.99 5.54
C VAL A 74 5.88 4.02 4.66
N THR A 75 6.23 4.03 3.37
CA THR A 75 5.62 4.95 2.41
C THR A 75 4.70 4.17 1.49
N PHE A 76 3.43 4.52 1.49
CA PHE A 76 2.45 3.87 0.60
C PHE A 76 2.42 4.62 -0.71
N ILE A 77 2.61 3.88 -1.81
CA ILE A 77 2.87 4.50 -3.11
C ILE A 77 1.83 4.20 -4.17
N PHE A 78 1.02 3.16 -4.01
CA PHE A 78 0.06 2.81 -5.04
C PHE A 78 -1.07 1.96 -4.47
N PHE A 79 -2.29 2.25 -4.90
CA PHE A 79 -3.43 1.36 -4.73
C PHE A 79 -4.26 1.39 -5.99
N GLY A 80 -4.55 0.23 -6.54
CA GLY A 80 -5.36 0.15 -7.74
C GLY A 80 -5.54 -1.28 -8.18
N HIS A 81 -6.10 -1.43 -9.36
CA HIS A 81 -6.34 -2.75 -9.94
C HIS A 81 -5.03 -3.50 -10.15
N HIS A 82 -5.10 -4.80 -9.98
CA HIS A 82 -3.96 -5.68 -10.21
C HIS A 82 -3.31 -5.42 -11.57
N ASP A 83 -4.12 -5.25 -12.61
CA ASP A 83 -3.59 -5.03 -13.95
C ASP A 83 -2.82 -3.72 -14.04
N GLU A 84 -3.27 -2.68 -13.36
CA GLU A 84 -2.60 -1.39 -13.37
C GLU A 84 -1.29 -1.43 -12.60
N ALA A 85 -1.22 -2.27 -11.57
CA ALA A 85 -0.04 -2.35 -10.72
C ALA A 85 1.19 -2.82 -11.48
N TYR A 86 0.99 -3.56 -12.58
CA TYR A 86 2.09 -4.11 -13.37
C TYR A 86 2.26 -3.43 -14.73
N LYS A 87 1.52 -2.39 -14.99
CA LYS A 87 1.70 -1.58 -16.18
C LYS A 87 2.88 -0.67 -16.03
N ARG A 88 3.54 -0.44 -17.12
CA ARG A 88 4.67 0.47 -17.16
C ARG A 88 4.32 1.77 -17.83
#